data_099e4c17875a1cc2c8801985ac11a029
#
_entry.id   099e4c17875a1cc2c8801985ac11a029
#
_cell.length_a   1.000
_cell.length_b   1.000
_cell.length_c   1.000
_cell.angle_alpha   90.00
_cell.angle_beta   90.00
_cell.angle_gamma   90.00
#
_symmetry.space_group_name_H-M   'P 1'
#
loop_
_entity.id
_entity.type
_entity.pdbx_description
1 polymer ?
#
loop_
_entity_poly.entity_id
_entity_poly.type
_entity_poly.pdbx_seq_one_letter_code
_entity_poly.pdbx_strand_id
1 'polypeptide(L)'
;MFADFDDDDDNFKVHITIQQRTAKKYTTNVSGIPEKYDLPKILKYIKKFYTCGGSIVQDKEGNDVIQVSGDQRENIRKFFLECDVMDDHHIIMHGF
;
A
#
# COMPACT_ATOMS: atom_id res chain seq x y z
N MET A 1 -2.05 -24.78 -16.34
CA MET A 1 -3.10 -24.55 -15.94
C MET A 1 -3.24 -23.66 -14.82
N PHE A 2 -3.55 -24.02 -13.70
CA PHE A 2 -3.72 -23.00 -12.75
C PHE A 2 -2.42 -22.39 -12.32
N ALA A 3 -1.34 -22.95 -12.59
CA ALA A 3 -0.05 -22.36 -12.28
C ALA A 3 0.08 -20.99 -12.92
N ASP A 4 -0.52 -20.82 -14.07
CA ASP A 4 -0.43 -19.54 -14.78
C ASP A 4 -1.14 -18.43 -14.02
N PHE A 5 -2.26 -18.75 -13.41
CA PHE A 5 -2.96 -17.74 -12.64
C PHE A 5 -2.15 -17.33 -11.43
N ASP A 6 -1.54 -18.30 -10.78
CA ASP A 6 -0.74 -18.01 -9.59
C ASP A 6 0.45 -17.15 -9.95
N ASP A 7 1.07 -17.43 -11.10
CA ASP A 7 2.23 -16.66 -11.53
C ASP A 7 1.87 -15.21 -11.77
N ASP A 8 0.73 -14.96 -12.38
CA ASP A 8 0.29 -13.59 -12.63
C ASP A 8 0.03 -12.87 -11.32
N ASP A 9 -0.60 -13.55 -10.36
CA ASP A 9 -0.87 -12.97 -9.07
C ASP A 9 0.40 -12.70 -8.30
N ASP A 10 1.43 -13.53 -8.49
CA ASP A 10 2.68 -13.39 -7.75
C ASP A 10 3.63 -12.38 -8.37
N ASN A 11 3.32 -11.87 -9.54
CA ASN A 11 4.21 -10.92 -10.22
C ASN A 11 3.88 -9.46 -9.99
N PHE A 12 2.90 -9.18 -9.14
CA PHE A 12 2.52 -7.80 -8.88
C PHE A 12 3.58 -7.09 -8.05
N LYS A 13 3.62 -5.77 -8.18
CA LYS A 13 4.51 -4.92 -7.40
C LYS A 13 3.69 -3.83 -6.74
N VAL A 14 3.87 -3.69 -5.44
CA VAL A 14 3.18 -2.66 -4.65
C VAL A 14 4.19 -1.56 -4.36
N HIS A 15 3.83 -0.33 -4.74
CA HIS A 15 4.71 0.82 -4.56
C HIS A 15 4.27 1.61 -3.34
N ILE A 16 5.18 1.79 -2.40
CA ILE A 16 4.95 2.62 -1.24
C ILE A 16 5.75 3.89 -1.43
N THR A 17 5.05 5.00 -1.65
CA THR A 17 5.68 6.28 -1.93
C THR A 17 5.33 7.29 -0.86
N ILE A 18 6.09 8.38 -0.82
CA ILE A 18 5.82 9.45 0.12
C ILE A 18 5.73 10.76 -0.63
N GLN A 19 4.78 11.58 -0.23
CA GLN A 19 4.55 12.89 -0.85
C GLN A 19 4.52 13.93 0.25
N GLN A 20 5.29 15.00 0.08
CA GLN A 20 5.28 16.10 1.01
C GLN A 20 4.19 17.09 0.60
N ARG A 21 3.26 17.36 1.51
CA ARG A 21 2.16 18.28 1.24
C ARG A 21 2.53 19.70 1.64
N THR A 22 3.11 19.84 2.82
CA THR A 22 3.63 21.10 3.31
C THR A 22 4.95 20.81 4.00
N ALA A 23 5.59 21.84 4.57
CA ALA A 23 6.87 21.68 5.23
C ALA A 23 6.85 20.65 6.34
N LYS A 24 5.69 20.45 6.98
CA LYS A 24 5.59 19.53 8.11
C LYS A 24 4.59 18.41 7.90
N LYS A 25 3.96 18.33 6.74
CA LYS A 25 2.92 17.33 6.49
C LYS A 25 3.28 16.44 5.32
N TYR A 26 3.18 15.15 5.54
CA TYR A 26 3.49 14.14 4.55
C TYR A 26 2.31 13.20 4.38
N THR A 27 2.24 12.57 3.23
CA THR A 27 1.24 11.56 2.93
C THR A 27 1.95 10.36 2.34
N THR A 28 1.61 9.17 2.81
CA THR A 28 2.16 7.94 2.26
C THR A 28 1.11 7.30 1.36
N ASN A 29 1.50 6.95 0.15
CA ASN A 29 0.62 6.35 -0.84
C ASN A 29 1.04 4.92 -1.12
N VAL A 30 0.07 4.02 -1.20
CA VAL A 30 0.32 2.61 -1.53
C VAL A 30 -0.46 2.29 -2.79
N SER A 31 0.25 2.00 -3.86
CA SER A 31 -0.37 1.72 -5.15
C SER A 31 0.07 0.36 -5.68
N GLY A 32 -0.67 -0.14 -6.66
CA GLY A 32 -0.33 -1.41 -7.29
C GLY A 32 -0.84 -2.64 -6.54
N ILE A 33 -1.70 -2.46 -5.54
CA ILE A 33 -2.26 -3.60 -4.81
C ILE A 33 -3.29 -4.29 -5.72
N PRO A 34 -3.15 -5.60 -5.95
CA PRO A 34 -4.10 -6.32 -6.80
C PRO A 34 -5.54 -6.26 -6.27
N GLU A 35 -6.49 -6.38 -7.17
CA GLU A 35 -7.91 -6.32 -6.81
C GLU A 35 -8.35 -7.43 -5.88
N LYS A 36 -7.60 -8.53 -5.83
CA LYS A 36 -7.95 -9.65 -4.94
C LYS A 36 -7.85 -9.28 -3.47
N TYR A 37 -7.15 -8.20 -3.16
CA TYR A 37 -7.04 -7.71 -1.78
C TYR A 37 -8.17 -6.76 -1.47
N ASP A 38 -8.64 -6.82 -0.23
CA ASP A 38 -9.71 -5.94 0.25
C ASP A 38 -9.10 -4.65 0.76
N LEU A 39 -9.03 -3.63 -0.10
CA LEU A 39 -8.39 -2.36 0.24
C LEU A 39 -9.05 -1.66 1.43
N PRO A 40 -10.37 -1.56 1.50
CA PRO A 40 -11.00 -0.93 2.66
C PRO A 40 -10.61 -1.60 3.97
N LYS A 41 -10.51 -2.92 3.97
CA LYS A 41 -10.14 -3.68 5.16
C LYS A 41 -8.68 -3.43 5.53
N ILE A 42 -7.80 -3.42 4.54
CA ILE A 42 -6.38 -3.13 4.76
C ILE A 42 -6.22 -1.73 5.34
N LEU A 43 -6.90 -0.75 4.76
CA LEU A 43 -6.85 0.62 5.24
C LEU A 43 -7.33 0.72 6.68
N LYS A 44 -8.41 0.03 6.99
CA LYS A 44 -8.97 0.03 8.35
C LYS A 44 -7.94 -0.45 9.36
N TYR A 45 -7.24 -1.54 9.05
CA TYR A 45 -6.22 -2.08 9.95
C TYR A 45 -5.03 -1.13 10.09
N ILE A 46 -4.59 -0.52 8.99
CA ILE A 46 -3.48 0.42 9.05
C ILE A 46 -3.83 1.61 9.91
N LYS A 47 -5.02 2.17 9.73
CA LYS A 47 -5.46 3.32 10.52
C LYS A 47 -5.53 2.97 12.02
N LYS A 48 -5.97 1.76 12.32
CA LYS A 48 -6.12 1.32 13.70
C LYS A 48 -4.76 1.04 14.35
N PHE A 49 -3.89 0.29 13.65
CA PHE A 49 -2.61 -0.11 14.22
C PHE A 49 -1.66 1.07 14.40
N TYR A 50 -1.69 2.02 13.49
CA TYR A 50 -0.73 3.12 13.51
C TYR A 50 -1.36 4.46 13.83
N THR A 51 -2.62 4.44 14.21
CA THR A 51 -3.36 5.63 14.66
C THR A 51 -3.16 6.79 13.71
N CYS A 52 -3.46 6.58 12.45
CA CYS A 52 -3.33 7.62 11.41
C CYS A 52 -4.62 7.75 10.63
N GLY A 53 -4.78 8.89 9.98
CA GLY A 53 -5.89 9.09 9.07
C GLY A 53 -5.56 8.53 7.70
N GLY A 54 -6.56 8.32 6.89
CA GLY A 54 -6.33 7.83 5.54
C GLY A 54 -7.61 7.57 4.79
N SER A 55 -7.47 7.36 3.50
CA SER A 55 -8.59 7.08 2.61
C SER A 55 -8.09 6.34 1.38
N ILE A 56 -9.03 5.85 0.58
CA ILE A 56 -8.72 5.25 -0.70
C ILE A 56 -9.04 6.30 -1.76
N VAL A 57 -8.04 6.61 -2.59
CA VAL A 57 -8.20 7.58 -3.67
C VAL A 57 -7.90 6.89 -4.97
N GLN A 58 -8.23 7.52 -6.09
CA GLN A 58 -7.95 6.96 -7.40
C GLN A 58 -6.87 7.80 -8.09
N ASP A 59 -5.96 7.11 -8.78
CA ASP A 59 -4.95 7.80 -9.57
C ASP A 59 -5.55 8.20 -10.93
N LYS A 60 -4.69 8.74 -11.80
CA LYS A 60 -5.15 9.24 -13.11
C LYS A 60 -5.70 8.14 -13.99
N GLU A 61 -5.29 6.91 -13.74
CA GLU A 61 -5.72 5.78 -14.53
C GLU A 61 -6.92 5.06 -13.93
N GLY A 62 -7.44 5.57 -12.82
CA GLY A 62 -8.60 4.98 -12.18
C GLY A 62 -8.28 3.86 -11.22
N ASN A 63 -7.00 3.64 -10.92
CA ASN A 63 -6.60 2.60 -9.98
C ASN A 63 -6.74 3.10 -8.55
N ASP A 64 -7.16 2.21 -7.66
CA ASP A 64 -7.31 2.57 -6.26
C ASP A 64 -5.96 2.64 -5.57
N VAL A 65 -5.77 3.67 -4.78
CA VAL A 65 -4.53 3.91 -4.05
C VAL A 65 -4.88 4.19 -2.59
N ILE A 66 -4.19 3.51 -1.67
CA ILE A 66 -4.36 3.80 -0.25
C ILE A 66 -3.48 5.00 0.08
N GLN A 67 -4.07 6.01 0.72
CA GLN A 67 -3.36 7.21 1.09
C GLN A 67 -3.54 7.44 2.58
N VAL A 68 -2.44 7.52 3.31
CA VAL A 68 -2.49 7.71 4.77
C VAL A 68 -1.62 8.89 5.17
N SER A 69 -1.97 9.49 6.31
CA SER A 69 -1.29 10.67 6.82
C SER A 69 0.06 10.32 7.43
N GLY A 70 1.05 11.18 7.19
CA GLY A 70 2.37 11.03 7.77
C GLY A 70 3.26 10.11 6.96
N ASP A 71 4.49 9.94 7.43
CA ASP A 71 5.44 9.02 6.81
C ASP A 71 5.25 7.65 7.41
N GLN A 72 4.43 6.84 6.78
CA GLN A 72 4.08 5.50 7.25
C GLN A 72 4.72 4.40 6.40
N ARG A 73 5.74 4.75 5.62
CA ARG A 73 6.34 3.78 4.69
C ARG A 73 6.81 2.52 5.38
N GLU A 74 7.62 2.65 6.42
CA GLU A 74 8.15 1.50 7.14
C GLU A 74 7.04 0.75 7.87
N ASN A 75 6.08 1.47 8.43
CA ASN A 75 4.98 0.85 9.15
C ASN A 75 4.13 0.00 8.21
N ILE A 76 3.85 0.52 7.02
CA ILE A 76 3.04 -0.21 6.04
C ILE A 76 3.77 -1.45 5.55
N ARG A 77 5.06 -1.32 5.25
CA ARG A 77 5.87 -2.46 4.85
C ARG A 77 5.87 -3.52 5.94
N LYS A 78 6.10 -3.11 7.17
CA LYS A 78 6.11 -4.02 8.31
C LYS A 78 4.75 -4.70 8.48
N PHE A 79 3.67 -3.95 8.32
CA PHE A 79 2.33 -4.50 8.42
C PHE A 79 2.10 -5.58 7.38
N PHE A 80 2.48 -5.33 6.12
CA PHE A 80 2.30 -6.29 5.05
C PHE A 80 3.08 -7.58 5.30
N LEU A 81 4.29 -7.45 5.84
CA LEU A 81 5.14 -8.61 6.10
C LEU A 81 4.68 -9.38 7.32
N GLU A 82 4.36 -8.68 8.40
CA GLU A 82 3.99 -9.34 9.65
C GLU A 82 2.61 -9.97 9.60
N CYS A 83 1.70 -9.37 8.87
CA CYS A 83 0.35 -9.92 8.70
C CYS A 83 0.26 -10.86 7.51
N ASP A 84 1.40 -11.16 6.91
CA ASP A 84 1.47 -12.11 5.80
C ASP A 84 0.55 -11.74 4.64
N VAL A 85 0.41 -10.44 4.40
CA VAL A 85 -0.40 -9.95 3.29
C VAL A 85 0.31 -10.19 1.97
N MET A 86 1.62 -9.93 1.94
CA MET A 86 2.45 -10.16 0.76
C MET A 86 3.90 -10.29 1.18
N ASP A 87 4.73 -10.79 0.28
CA ASP A 87 6.15 -10.98 0.54
C ASP A 87 6.93 -9.70 0.24
N ASP A 88 8.13 -9.60 0.81
CA ASP A 88 8.97 -8.43 0.63
C ASP A 88 9.29 -8.14 -0.83
N HIS A 89 9.41 -9.19 -1.65
CA HIS A 89 9.76 -8.99 -3.05
C HIS A 89 8.64 -8.29 -3.85
N HIS A 90 7.45 -8.22 -3.31
CA HIS A 90 6.35 -7.49 -3.94
C HIS A 90 6.37 -6.00 -3.59
N ILE A 91 7.15 -5.62 -2.58
CA ILE A 91 7.10 -4.26 -2.04
C ILE A 91 8.26 -3.43 -2.57
N ILE A 92 7.95 -2.28 -3.16
CA ILE A 92 8.95 -1.34 -3.64
C ILE A 92 8.80 -0.06 -2.86
N MET A 93 9.84 0.30 -2.10
CA MET A 93 9.85 1.51 -1.30
C MET A 93 10.46 2.65 -2.09
N HIS A 94 9.85 3.81 -2.01
CA HIS A 94 10.35 5.01 -2.68
C HIS A 94 10.66 6.08 -1.66
N GLY A 95 11.73 6.84 -1.92
CA GLY A 95 12.05 8.00 -1.11
C GLY A 95 11.49 9.27 -1.72
N PHE A 96 11.92 10.39 -1.18
CA PHE A 96 11.52 11.70 -1.69
C PHE A 96 12.07 11.99 -3.07
#